data_30b40e0fdc2152da3c57a14abd97be6d
#
_entry.id   30b40e0fdc2152da3c57a14abd97be6d
#
_cell.length_a   1.000
_cell.length_b   1.000
_cell.length_c   1.000
_cell.angle_alpha   90.00
_cell.angle_beta   90.00
_cell.angle_gamma   90.00
#
_symmetry.space_group_name_H-M   'P 1'
#
loop_
_entity.id
_entity.type
_entity.pdbx_description
1 polymer ?
#
loop_
_entity_poly.entity_id
_entity_poly.type
_entity_poly.pdbx_seq_one_letter_code
_entity_poly.pdbx_strand_id
1 'polypeptide(L)'
;IDGTIFVYRKFESYLNNPAKVIKSTKQFLQQVQDDGHMIILTTARPEEMRDHTIHELYFNNVPYDRLIMGIERGPRYLINDLSPKEPGDRAIAINLERDKGI
;
A
#
# COMPACT_ATOMS: atom_id res chain seq x y z
N ILE A 1 -1.66 -2.74 2.67
CA ILE A 1 -2.87 -2.83 1.86
C ILE A 1 -4.10 -2.71 2.74
N ASP A 2 -4.30 -3.64 3.65
CA ASP A 2 -5.46 -3.64 4.52
C ASP A 2 -5.35 -2.58 5.61
N GLY A 3 -6.37 -1.77 5.77
CA GLY A 3 -6.39 -0.63 6.68
C GLY A 3 -5.83 0.66 6.09
N THR A 4 -5.25 0.60 4.90
CA THR A 4 -4.60 1.75 4.23
C THR A 4 -5.21 2.04 2.86
N ILE A 5 -5.27 1.04 2.00
CA ILE A 5 -5.87 1.11 0.65
C ILE A 5 -7.30 0.59 0.69
N PHE A 6 -7.49 -0.55 1.34
CA PHE A 6 -8.79 -1.14 1.60
C PHE A 6 -9.13 -1.06 3.07
N VAL A 7 -10.40 -0.91 3.37
CA VAL A 7 -10.90 -1.01 4.75
C VAL A 7 -10.47 -2.36 5.31
N TYR A 8 -9.97 -2.35 6.54
CA TYR A 8 -9.47 -3.55 7.18
C TYR A 8 -10.54 -4.64 7.28
N ARG A 9 -10.14 -5.87 6.96
CA ARG A 9 -10.95 -7.07 7.12
C ARG A 9 -10.13 -8.12 7.85
N LYS A 10 -10.78 -8.96 8.62
CA LYS A 10 -10.10 -10.11 9.21
C LYS A 10 -9.66 -11.06 8.11
N PHE A 11 -8.51 -11.72 8.31
CA PHE A 11 -7.91 -12.59 7.30
C PHE A 11 -8.91 -13.62 6.75
N GLU A 12 -9.66 -14.28 7.64
CA GLU A 12 -10.61 -15.32 7.25
C GLU A 12 -11.79 -14.81 6.43
N SER A 13 -11.98 -13.50 6.34
CA SER A 13 -13.09 -12.92 5.58
C SER A 13 -12.69 -12.35 4.22
N TYR A 14 -11.42 -12.41 3.83
CA TYR A 14 -10.96 -11.83 2.58
C TYR A 14 -11.67 -12.40 1.35
N LEU A 15 -11.96 -13.70 1.36
CA LEU A 15 -12.61 -14.34 0.23
C LEU A 15 -14.12 -14.15 0.21
N ASN A 16 -14.72 -13.82 1.35
CA ASN A 16 -16.17 -13.74 1.52
C ASN A 16 -16.71 -12.31 1.50
N ASN A 17 -15.87 -11.34 1.84
CA ASN A 17 -16.27 -9.94 1.89
C ASN A 17 -15.53 -9.14 0.82
N PRO A 18 -16.24 -8.31 0.03
CA PRO A 18 -15.58 -7.51 -0.99
C PRO A 18 -14.65 -6.47 -0.37
N ALA A 19 -13.59 -6.15 -1.10
CA ALA A 19 -12.71 -5.05 -0.72
C ALA A 19 -13.45 -3.72 -0.86
N LYS A 20 -13.29 -2.85 0.13
CA LYS A 20 -13.81 -1.48 0.09
C LYS A 20 -12.64 -0.53 0.02
N VAL A 21 -12.50 0.16 -1.10
CA VAL A 21 -11.38 1.06 -1.32
C VAL A 21 -11.53 2.33 -0.46
N ILE A 22 -10.43 2.78 0.10
CA ILE A 22 -10.36 4.06 0.80
C ILE A 22 -10.01 5.12 -0.23
N LYS A 23 -10.98 5.94 -0.59
CA LYS A 23 -10.88 6.87 -1.74
C LYS A 23 -9.71 7.84 -1.63
N SER A 24 -9.47 8.40 -0.45
CA SER A 24 -8.38 9.37 -0.27
C SER A 24 -7.02 8.75 -0.54
N THR A 25 -6.80 7.52 -0.08
CA THR A 25 -5.55 6.80 -0.36
C THR A 25 -5.41 6.51 -1.85
N LYS A 26 -6.47 6.04 -2.49
CA LYS A 26 -6.45 5.78 -3.94
C LYS A 26 -6.13 7.04 -4.73
N GLN A 27 -6.76 8.16 -4.38
CA GLN A 27 -6.51 9.44 -5.04
C GLN A 27 -5.07 9.89 -4.86
N PHE A 28 -4.50 9.72 -3.67
CA PHE A 28 -3.10 10.02 -3.42
C PHE A 28 -2.17 9.16 -4.26
N LEU A 29 -2.44 7.85 -4.35
CA LEU A 29 -1.66 6.95 -5.19
C LEU A 29 -1.74 7.35 -6.67
N GLN A 30 -2.91 7.75 -7.13
CA GLN A 30 -3.07 8.22 -8.50
C GLN A 30 -2.24 9.48 -8.75
N GLN A 31 -2.22 10.42 -7.82
CA GLN A 31 -1.42 11.62 -7.92
C GLN A 31 0.08 11.29 -7.94
N VAL A 32 0.52 10.38 -7.09
CA VAL A 32 1.90 9.91 -7.04
C VAL A 32 2.31 9.30 -8.37
N GLN A 33 1.44 8.50 -8.98
CA GLN A 33 1.70 7.92 -10.30
C GLN A 33 1.75 9.00 -11.38
N ASP A 34 0.81 9.93 -11.38
CA ASP A 34 0.76 11.03 -12.34
C ASP A 34 2.01 11.91 -12.25
N ASP A 35 2.59 12.04 -11.06
CA ASP A 35 3.84 12.77 -10.82
C ASP A 35 5.08 11.99 -11.24
N GLY A 36 4.92 10.78 -11.74
CA GLY A 36 6.02 9.97 -12.28
C GLY A 36 6.75 9.10 -11.26
N HIS A 37 6.20 8.90 -10.07
CA HIS A 37 6.82 8.07 -9.05
C HIS A 37 6.44 6.60 -9.21
N MET A 38 7.35 5.71 -8.83
CA MET A 38 7.09 4.28 -8.75
C MET A 38 6.34 3.97 -7.46
N ILE A 39 5.29 3.16 -7.57
CA ILE A 39 4.52 2.71 -6.42
C ILE A 39 4.83 1.24 -6.15
N ILE A 40 5.31 0.96 -4.96
CA ILE A 40 5.56 -0.41 -4.50
C ILE A 40 4.60 -0.69 -3.33
N LEU A 41 3.71 -1.65 -3.52
CA LEU A 41 2.80 -2.09 -2.46
C LEU A 41 3.44 -3.27 -1.72
N THR A 42 3.37 -3.23 -0.40
CA THR A 42 3.84 -4.32 0.45
C THR A 42 2.71 -4.79 1.35
N THR A 43 2.70 -6.07 1.67
CA THR A 43 1.64 -6.64 2.52
C THR A 43 2.10 -7.92 3.21
N ALA A 44 1.54 -8.14 4.40
CA ALA A 44 1.72 -9.41 5.11
C ALA A 44 0.82 -10.52 4.56
N ARG A 45 -0.11 -10.22 3.64
CA ARG A 45 -0.91 -11.27 3.01
C ARG A 45 0.01 -12.33 2.43
N PRO A 46 -0.25 -13.63 2.64
CA PRO A 46 0.60 -14.68 2.11
C PRO A 46 0.57 -14.75 0.59
N GLU A 47 1.62 -15.31 0.01
CA GLU A 47 1.76 -15.44 -1.45
C GLU A 47 0.61 -16.21 -2.08
N GLU A 48 0.00 -17.14 -1.37
CA GLU A 48 -1.15 -17.91 -1.86
C GLU A 48 -2.34 -17.01 -2.19
N MET A 49 -2.37 -15.79 -1.66
CA MET A 49 -3.41 -14.80 -1.93
C MET A 49 -3.05 -13.83 -3.05
N ARG A 50 -1.98 -14.06 -3.79
CA ARG A 50 -1.52 -13.11 -4.81
C ARG A 50 -2.57 -12.86 -5.88
N ASP A 51 -3.13 -13.89 -6.47
CA ASP A 51 -4.12 -13.73 -7.54
C ASP A 51 -5.36 -13.01 -7.04
N HIS A 52 -5.85 -13.35 -5.86
CA HIS A 52 -6.97 -12.68 -5.24
C HIS A 52 -6.67 -11.19 -4.98
N THR A 53 -5.48 -10.90 -4.47
CA THR A 53 -5.05 -9.52 -4.17
C THR A 53 -4.92 -8.69 -5.45
N ILE A 54 -4.31 -9.23 -6.49
CA ILE A 54 -4.21 -8.57 -7.79
C ILE A 54 -5.59 -8.26 -8.35
N HIS A 55 -6.53 -9.19 -8.23
CA HIS A 55 -7.92 -9.00 -8.65
C HIS A 55 -8.58 -7.84 -7.92
N GLU A 56 -8.44 -7.79 -6.59
CA GLU A 56 -9.02 -6.70 -5.80
C GLU A 56 -8.45 -5.34 -6.20
N LEU A 57 -7.13 -5.27 -6.39
CA LEU A 57 -6.46 -4.04 -6.82
C LEU A 57 -6.94 -3.61 -8.22
N TYR A 58 -7.04 -4.55 -9.13
CA TYR A 58 -7.48 -4.28 -10.49
C TYR A 58 -8.92 -3.77 -10.55
N PHE A 59 -9.84 -4.46 -9.89
CA PHE A 59 -11.25 -4.07 -9.90
C PHE A 59 -11.52 -2.74 -9.21
N ASN A 60 -10.65 -2.34 -8.29
CA ASN A 60 -10.77 -1.05 -7.62
C ASN A 60 -9.91 0.04 -8.26
N ASN A 61 -9.28 -0.25 -9.39
CA ASN A 61 -8.44 0.68 -10.14
C ASN A 61 -7.34 1.33 -9.28
N VAL A 62 -6.71 0.53 -8.42
CA VAL A 62 -5.60 1.00 -7.57
C VAL A 62 -4.31 0.94 -8.39
N PRO A 63 -3.63 2.07 -8.60
CA PRO A 63 -2.38 2.08 -9.37
C PRO A 63 -1.22 1.56 -8.52
N TYR A 64 -0.36 0.74 -9.13
CA TYR A 64 0.90 0.29 -8.52
C TYR A 64 1.80 -0.30 -9.59
N ASP A 65 3.09 -0.38 -9.28
CA ASP A 65 4.10 -0.93 -10.18
C ASP A 65 4.61 -2.29 -9.71
N ARG A 66 4.74 -2.46 -8.41
CA ARG A 66 5.23 -3.70 -7.81
C ARG A 66 4.37 -4.08 -6.63
N LEU A 67 4.21 -5.38 -6.42
CA LEU A 67 3.50 -5.94 -5.27
C LEU A 67 4.38 -6.98 -4.58
N ILE A 68 4.75 -6.72 -3.34
CA ILE A 68 5.55 -7.62 -2.52
C ILE A 68 4.66 -8.18 -1.42
N MET A 69 4.45 -9.49 -1.45
CA MET A 69 3.58 -10.20 -0.51
C MET A 69 4.39 -11.08 0.44
N GLY A 70 3.74 -11.55 1.50
CA GLY A 70 4.37 -12.45 2.45
C GLY A 70 5.41 -11.79 3.35
N ILE A 71 5.38 -10.47 3.50
CA ILE A 71 6.26 -9.77 4.43
C ILE A 71 5.73 -10.01 5.83
N GLU A 72 6.62 -10.31 6.77
CA GLU A 72 6.23 -10.50 8.15
C GLU A 72 5.52 -9.27 8.71
N ARG A 73 4.61 -9.50 9.66
CA ARG A 73 3.93 -8.43 10.37
C ARG A 73 4.92 -7.67 11.24
N GLY A 74 4.64 -6.40 11.45
CA GLY A 74 5.44 -5.55 12.30
C GLY A 74 5.94 -4.31 11.58
N PRO A 75 6.76 -3.53 12.24
CA PRO A 75 7.25 -2.27 11.66
C PRO A 75 8.12 -2.49 10.43
N ARG A 76 8.10 -1.51 9.55
CA ARG A 76 8.98 -1.44 8.37
C ARG A 76 10.00 -0.33 8.62
N TYR A 77 11.26 -0.62 8.34
CA TYR A 77 12.34 0.34 8.46
C TYR A 77 12.79 0.74 7.06
N LEU A 78 12.76 2.03 6.77
CA LEU A 78 13.33 2.59 5.55
C LEU A 78 14.58 3.35 5.93
N ILE A 79 15.75 2.85 5.47
CA ILE A 79 17.04 3.43 5.83
C ILE A 79 17.68 3.98 4.57
N ASN A 80 17.95 5.28 4.57
CA ASN A 80 18.59 5.95 3.44
C ASN A 80 19.49 7.06 3.99
N ASP A 81 20.48 7.45 3.20
CA ASP A 81 21.35 8.55 3.57
C ASP A 81 20.74 9.90 3.20
N LEU A 82 21.35 10.96 3.69
CA LEU A 82 21.06 12.32 3.24
C LEU A 82 21.98 12.65 2.08
N SER A 83 21.44 13.36 1.08
CA SER A 83 22.29 13.89 0.02
C SER A 83 23.15 15.03 0.55
N PRO A 84 24.47 15.02 0.31
CA PRO A 84 25.30 16.16 0.69
C PRO A 84 25.07 17.41 -0.16
N LYS A 85 24.37 17.30 -1.27
CA LYS A 85 24.14 18.39 -2.23
C LYS A 85 22.71 18.91 -2.22
N GLU A 86 21.74 18.09 -1.85
CA GLU A 86 20.32 18.44 -1.91
C GLU A 86 19.74 18.44 -0.50
N PRO A 87 18.97 19.47 -0.13
CA PRO A 87 18.32 19.50 1.18
C PRO A 87 17.15 18.50 1.25
N GLY A 88 16.83 18.08 2.46
CA GLY A 88 15.66 17.27 2.74
C GLY A 88 15.94 15.81 3.02
N ASP A 89 15.00 15.19 3.67
CA ASP A 89 15.05 13.77 4.01
C ASP A 89 14.81 12.92 2.77
N ARG A 90 15.57 11.82 2.65
CA ARG A 90 15.39 10.84 1.57
C ARG A 90 14.63 9.62 2.03
N ALA A 91 14.39 9.48 3.32
CA ALA A 91 13.54 8.47 3.90
C ALA A 91 12.41 9.16 4.68
N ILE A 92 11.18 8.95 4.26
CA ILE A 92 10.00 9.56 4.86
C ILE A 92 9.01 8.46 5.17
N ALA A 93 8.49 8.43 6.40
CA ALA A 93 7.45 7.49 6.80
C ALA A 93 6.22 8.27 7.25
N ILE A 94 5.05 7.87 6.74
CA ILE A 94 3.76 8.43 7.11
C ILE A 94 2.94 7.32 7.76
N ASN A 95 2.60 7.50 9.04
CA ASN A 95 1.81 6.52 9.79
C ASN A 95 0.37 7.02 9.86
N LEU A 96 -0.52 6.25 9.25
CA LEU A 96 -1.94 6.60 9.18
C LEU A 96 -2.73 5.85 10.24
N GLU A 97 -3.79 6.49 10.72
CA GLU A 97 -4.80 5.78 11.48
C GLU A 97 -5.49 4.77 10.58
N ARG A 98 -5.74 3.55 11.10
CA ARG A 98 -6.37 2.49 10.30
C ARG A 98 -7.69 2.95 9.71
N ASP A 99 -7.91 2.64 8.44
CA ASP A 99 -9.13 2.90 7.67
C ASP A 99 -9.44 4.37 7.38
N LYS A 100 -8.63 5.31 7.84
CA LYS A 100 -8.92 6.74 7.66
C LYS A 100 -8.35 7.31 6.35
N GLY A 101 -7.36 6.65 5.79
CA GLY A 101 -6.70 7.15 4.58
C GLY A 101 -5.76 8.32 4.86
N ILE A 102 -5.24 8.84 3.79
CA ILE A 102 -4.25 9.90 3.84
C ILE A 102 -4.90 11.28 3.86
#